data_a14a5d3d4bf9632c9a57aad075d8b53e
#
_entry.id   a14a5d3d4bf9632c9a57aad075d8b53e
#
_cell.length_a   1.000
_cell.length_b   1.000
_cell.length_c   1.000
_cell.angle_alpha   90.00
_cell.angle_beta   90.00
_cell.angle_gamma   90.00
#
_symmetry.space_group_name_H-M   'P 1'
#
loop_
_entity.id
_entity.type
_entity.pdbx_description
1 polymer ?
#
loop_
_entity_poly.entity_id
_entity_poly.type
_entity_poly.pdbx_seq_one_letter_code
_entity_poly.pdbx_strand_id
1 'polypeptide(L)'
;MSEAQDRNATVARRRLNLGTKVFVGAVAAAVLGVAWTVGGYLGRAPAPTGIDRTDGATLALGGKVYDAHCAACHGKDLEGEPNWREKKPSGRMPAPPHDDSGHTWHHPDAVLFGITKEGLVPGKYAPPGYQSDMPGFGSVLSDEEIWAVLAFIASRWSERARERQATVTRQAEAGR
;
A
#
# COMPACT_ATOMS: atom_id res chain seq x y z
N MET A 1 -64.46 51.31 22.75
CA MET A 1 -64.11 52.02 21.53
C MET A 1 -62.59 52.19 21.55
N SER A 2 -61.85 51.31 20.92
CA SER A 2 -60.48 51.59 20.48
C SER A 2 -60.07 50.42 19.63
N GLU A 3 -59.90 50.69 18.34
CA GLU A 3 -59.39 49.76 17.35
C GLU A 3 -57.94 49.39 17.66
N ALA A 4 -57.73 48.18 17.97
CA ALA A 4 -56.38 47.60 18.05
C ALA A 4 -55.86 47.43 16.64
N GLN A 5 -54.87 48.22 16.29
CA GLN A 5 -54.20 48.25 15.00
C GLN A 5 -53.30 47.03 14.87
N ASP A 6 -53.78 46.07 14.13
CA ASP A 6 -53.06 44.89 13.72
C ASP A 6 -51.94 45.32 12.74
N ARG A 7 -50.74 45.49 13.27
CA ARG A 7 -49.53 45.71 12.45
C ARG A 7 -48.95 44.37 12.04
N ASN A 8 -49.53 43.84 11.00
CA ASN A 8 -48.96 42.68 10.29
C ASN A 8 -47.59 43.06 9.74
N ALA A 9 -46.55 42.76 10.48
CA ALA A 9 -45.18 42.87 10.03
C ALA A 9 -44.92 41.82 8.94
N THR A 10 -45.21 42.19 7.70
CA THR A 10 -44.86 41.41 6.52
C THR A 10 -43.35 41.35 6.41
N VAL A 11 -42.74 40.28 6.93
CA VAL A 11 -41.33 39.99 6.70
C VAL A 11 -41.19 39.74 5.20
N ALA A 12 -40.73 40.73 4.47
CA ALA A 12 -40.41 40.64 3.07
C ALA A 12 -39.33 39.57 2.87
N ARG A 13 -39.73 38.37 2.54
CA ARG A 13 -38.79 37.32 2.10
C ARG A 13 -38.12 37.79 0.82
N ARG A 14 -36.94 38.38 0.97
CA ARG A 14 -36.09 38.80 -0.15
C ARG A 14 -35.78 37.57 -1.01
N ARG A 15 -36.55 37.38 -2.08
CA ARG A 15 -36.28 36.30 -3.03
C ARG A 15 -34.97 36.62 -3.73
N LEU A 16 -33.94 35.80 -3.47
CA LEU A 16 -32.69 35.88 -4.20
C LEU A 16 -32.98 35.69 -5.71
N ASN A 17 -32.42 36.55 -6.54
CA ASN A 17 -32.54 36.40 -7.99
C ASN A 17 -31.81 35.14 -8.48
N LEU A 18 -32.12 34.73 -9.70
CA LEU A 18 -31.56 33.46 -10.25
C LEU A 18 -30.02 33.47 -10.26
N GLY A 19 -29.40 34.60 -10.61
CA GLY A 19 -27.94 34.75 -10.62
C GLY A 19 -27.33 34.56 -9.23
N THR A 20 -27.95 35.16 -8.18
CA THR A 20 -27.47 34.96 -6.80
C THR A 20 -27.60 33.52 -6.32
N LYS A 21 -28.70 32.84 -6.71
CA LYS A 21 -28.87 31.41 -6.37
C LYS A 21 -27.83 30.55 -7.03
N VAL A 22 -27.53 30.78 -8.32
CA VAL A 22 -26.50 30.04 -9.07
C VAL A 22 -25.11 30.30 -8.48
N PHE A 23 -24.80 31.56 -8.16
CA PHE A 23 -23.52 31.93 -7.55
C PHE A 23 -23.34 31.28 -6.17
N VAL A 24 -24.34 31.35 -5.29
CA VAL A 24 -24.28 30.71 -3.96
C VAL A 24 -24.15 29.17 -4.10
N GLY A 25 -24.88 28.56 -5.05
CA GLY A 25 -24.76 27.13 -5.33
C GLY A 25 -23.36 26.71 -5.80
N ALA A 26 -22.76 27.49 -6.71
CA ALA A 26 -21.40 27.23 -7.19
C ALA A 26 -20.35 27.39 -6.09
N VAL A 27 -20.45 28.40 -5.25
CA VAL A 27 -19.54 28.58 -4.10
C VAL A 27 -19.70 27.46 -3.08
N ALA A 28 -20.92 27.04 -2.76
CA ALA A 28 -21.16 25.91 -1.86
C ALA A 28 -20.59 24.61 -2.41
N ALA A 29 -20.76 24.33 -3.70
CA ALA A 29 -20.18 23.13 -4.34
C ALA A 29 -18.64 23.16 -4.33
N ALA A 30 -18.03 24.33 -4.57
CA ALA A 30 -16.58 24.47 -4.50
C ALA A 30 -16.03 24.25 -3.07
N VAL A 31 -16.70 24.81 -2.05
CA VAL A 31 -16.31 24.63 -0.64
C VAL A 31 -16.45 23.16 -0.21
N LEU A 32 -17.53 22.48 -0.61
CA LEU A 32 -17.72 21.07 -0.33
C LEU A 32 -16.67 20.20 -1.06
N GLY A 33 -16.34 20.53 -2.30
CA GLY A 33 -15.30 19.87 -3.07
C GLY A 33 -13.92 20.00 -2.40
N VAL A 34 -13.57 21.21 -1.96
CA VAL A 34 -12.31 21.46 -1.23
C VAL A 34 -12.32 20.74 0.13
N ALA A 35 -13.42 20.79 0.87
CA ALA A 35 -13.52 20.08 2.15
C ALA A 35 -13.38 18.57 1.98
N TRP A 36 -13.93 18.00 0.91
CA TRP A 36 -13.81 16.58 0.61
C TRP A 36 -12.39 16.18 0.23
N THR A 37 -11.71 16.98 -0.60
CA THR A 37 -10.32 16.74 -0.98
C THR A 37 -9.36 16.93 0.20
N VAL A 38 -9.53 17.99 0.99
CA VAL A 38 -8.70 18.27 2.18
C VAL A 38 -8.97 17.22 3.27
N GLY A 39 -10.22 16.84 3.51
CA GLY A 39 -10.59 15.78 4.46
C GLY A 39 -10.01 14.43 4.06
N GLY A 40 -10.01 14.08 2.78
CA GLY A 40 -9.38 12.88 2.25
C GLY A 40 -7.84 12.90 2.36
N TYR A 41 -7.24 14.08 2.26
CA TYR A 41 -5.79 14.24 2.41
C TYR A 41 -5.33 14.21 3.88
N LEU A 42 -6.08 14.88 4.76
CA LEU A 42 -5.76 14.93 6.20
C LEU A 42 -6.13 13.64 6.95
N GLY A 43 -7.06 12.84 6.42
CA GLY A 43 -7.44 11.54 6.99
C GLY A 43 -6.59 10.36 6.51
N ARG A 44 -5.61 10.58 5.62
CA ARG A 44 -4.75 9.52 5.13
C ARG A 44 -3.73 9.17 6.21
N ALA A 45 -3.77 7.94 6.69
CA ALA A 45 -2.74 7.45 7.59
C ALA A 45 -1.36 7.58 6.92
N PRO A 46 -0.29 7.86 7.70
CA PRO A 46 1.06 7.86 7.15
C PRO A 46 1.33 6.52 6.47
N ALA A 47 2.08 6.55 5.36
CA ALA A 47 2.44 5.33 4.65
C ALA A 47 3.16 4.36 5.61
N PRO A 48 2.87 3.06 5.54
CA PRO A 48 3.57 2.07 6.34
C PRO A 48 5.09 2.17 6.12
N THR A 49 5.85 2.01 7.18
CA THR A 49 7.33 2.01 7.14
C THR A 49 7.93 0.65 7.43
N GLY A 50 7.10 -0.37 7.57
CA GLY A 50 7.49 -1.74 7.86
C GLY A 50 6.34 -2.73 7.64
N ILE A 51 6.64 -4.01 7.84
CA ILE A 51 5.68 -5.11 7.64
C ILE A 51 4.73 -5.18 8.83
N ASP A 52 3.47 -4.78 8.62
CA ASP A 52 2.38 -4.95 9.60
C ASP A 52 1.50 -6.16 9.23
N ARG A 53 1.53 -7.18 10.09
CA ARG A 53 0.76 -8.44 9.93
C ARG A 53 -0.54 -8.45 10.73
N THR A 54 -0.89 -7.36 11.39
CA THR A 54 -2.03 -7.33 12.34
C THR A 54 -3.28 -6.76 11.71
N ASP A 55 -3.16 -5.92 10.69
CA ASP A 55 -4.29 -5.31 10.00
C ASP A 55 -4.88 -6.21 8.91
N GLY A 56 -6.10 -6.68 9.13
CA GLY A 56 -6.81 -7.55 8.18
C GLY A 56 -7.06 -6.92 6.81
N ALA A 57 -7.24 -5.61 6.72
CA ALA A 57 -7.44 -4.92 5.45
C ALA A 57 -6.13 -4.89 4.63
N THR A 58 -5.01 -4.62 5.29
CA THR A 58 -3.66 -4.70 4.70
C THR A 58 -3.36 -6.11 4.19
N LEU A 59 -3.66 -7.14 4.97
CA LEU A 59 -3.47 -8.53 4.54
C LEU A 59 -4.34 -8.91 3.34
N ALA A 60 -5.59 -8.45 3.31
CA ALA A 60 -6.49 -8.68 2.18
C ALA A 60 -6.04 -7.96 0.90
N LEU A 61 -5.53 -6.73 1.02
CA LEU A 61 -4.90 -5.99 -0.09
C LEU A 61 -3.67 -6.74 -0.58
N GLY A 62 -2.78 -7.13 0.33
CA GLY A 62 -1.55 -7.86 0.01
C GLY A 62 -1.80 -9.19 -0.71
N GLY A 63 -2.84 -9.93 -0.30
CA GLY A 63 -3.25 -11.15 -1.01
C GLY A 63 -3.65 -10.90 -2.45
N LYS A 64 -4.43 -9.84 -2.72
CA LYS A 64 -4.81 -9.46 -4.08
C LYS A 64 -3.60 -9.06 -4.94
N VAL A 65 -2.68 -8.28 -4.36
CA VAL A 65 -1.43 -7.88 -5.04
C VAL A 65 -0.57 -9.11 -5.33
N TYR A 66 -0.45 -10.04 -4.37
CA TYR A 66 0.29 -11.27 -4.56
C TYR A 66 -0.26 -12.11 -5.72
N ASP A 67 -1.56 -12.35 -5.74
CA ASP A 67 -2.23 -13.12 -6.80
C ASP A 67 -2.03 -12.48 -8.18
N ALA A 68 -2.09 -11.16 -8.26
CA ALA A 68 -2.00 -10.43 -9.53
C ALA A 68 -0.57 -10.31 -10.07
N HIS A 69 0.45 -10.22 -9.21
CA HIS A 69 1.79 -9.78 -9.62
C HIS A 69 2.91 -10.75 -9.21
N CYS A 70 2.70 -11.63 -8.25
CA CYS A 70 3.76 -12.47 -7.67
C CYS A 70 3.55 -13.96 -7.92
N ALA A 71 2.30 -14.44 -7.79
CA ALA A 71 1.96 -15.85 -7.79
C ALA A 71 2.36 -16.60 -9.08
N ALA A 72 2.39 -15.91 -10.22
CA ALA A 72 2.78 -16.50 -11.51
C ALA A 72 4.21 -17.08 -11.51
N CYS A 73 5.12 -16.49 -10.70
CA CYS A 73 6.49 -16.95 -10.58
C CYS A 73 6.77 -17.62 -9.22
N HIS A 74 6.23 -17.04 -8.13
CA HIS A 74 6.51 -17.50 -6.78
C HIS A 74 5.55 -18.56 -6.25
N GLY A 75 4.63 -19.02 -7.11
CA GLY A 75 3.63 -20.02 -6.76
C GLY A 75 2.44 -19.44 -6.01
N LYS A 76 1.28 -20.07 -6.16
CA LYS A 76 0.03 -19.62 -5.54
C LYS A 76 0.05 -19.79 -4.01
N ASP A 77 0.72 -20.82 -3.55
CA ASP A 77 0.88 -21.16 -2.13
C ASP A 77 2.28 -20.76 -1.60
N LEU A 78 2.95 -19.81 -2.27
CA LEU A 78 4.28 -19.28 -1.95
C LEU A 78 5.43 -20.28 -2.15
N GLU A 79 5.21 -21.38 -2.85
CA GLU A 79 6.11 -22.52 -3.00
C GLU A 79 7.29 -22.28 -3.93
N GLY A 80 7.28 -21.23 -4.75
CA GLY A 80 8.32 -20.91 -5.72
C GLY A 80 8.38 -21.86 -6.91
N GLU A 81 9.41 -21.72 -7.72
CA GLU A 81 9.70 -22.64 -8.82
C GLU A 81 10.50 -23.88 -8.33
N PRO A 82 10.34 -25.05 -8.99
CA PRO A 82 11.17 -26.22 -8.69
C PRO A 82 12.66 -25.91 -8.85
N ASN A 83 13.49 -26.56 -8.03
CA ASN A 83 14.96 -26.43 -8.05
C ASN A 83 15.45 -24.96 -7.93
N TRP A 84 14.75 -24.12 -7.20
CA TRP A 84 15.01 -22.67 -7.11
C TRP A 84 16.44 -22.31 -6.65
N ARG A 85 17.21 -23.27 -6.11
CA ARG A 85 18.63 -23.09 -5.77
C ARG A 85 19.60 -23.33 -6.91
N GLU A 86 19.10 -23.81 -8.07
CA GLU A 86 19.90 -24.15 -9.23
C GLU A 86 19.60 -23.21 -10.40
N LYS A 87 20.62 -22.82 -11.13
CA LYS A 87 20.41 -21.95 -12.31
C LYS A 87 19.69 -22.71 -13.43
N LYS A 88 18.74 -22.01 -14.04
CA LYS A 88 18.14 -22.45 -15.31
C LYS A 88 19.21 -22.52 -16.41
N PRO A 89 18.97 -23.26 -17.52
CA PRO A 89 19.87 -23.25 -18.67
C PRO A 89 20.15 -21.85 -19.24
N SER A 90 19.26 -20.89 -19.01
CA SER A 90 19.44 -19.48 -19.36
C SER A 90 20.46 -18.73 -18.49
N GLY A 91 21.00 -19.36 -17.44
CA GLY A 91 21.87 -18.73 -16.45
C GLY A 91 21.14 -17.95 -15.35
N ARG A 92 19.83 -17.78 -15.45
CA ARG A 92 18.98 -17.07 -14.48
C ARG A 92 18.54 -18.00 -13.35
N MET A 93 18.31 -17.45 -12.18
CA MET A 93 17.75 -18.18 -11.05
C MET A 93 16.23 -18.32 -11.19
N PRO A 94 15.66 -19.48 -10.84
CA PRO A 94 14.21 -19.61 -10.66
C PRO A 94 13.71 -18.75 -9.50
N ALA A 95 12.39 -18.46 -9.49
CA ALA A 95 11.77 -17.73 -8.41
C ALA A 95 11.79 -18.54 -7.10
N PRO A 96 12.37 -18.01 -6.00
CA PRO A 96 12.44 -18.74 -4.74
C PRO A 96 11.07 -18.80 -4.06
N PRO A 97 10.85 -19.79 -3.17
CA PRO A 97 9.69 -19.80 -2.28
C PRO A 97 9.64 -18.57 -1.38
N HIS A 98 8.42 -18.13 -1.07
CA HIS A 98 8.16 -17.08 -0.07
C HIS A 98 7.61 -17.66 1.24
N ASP A 99 7.40 -18.96 1.33
CA ASP A 99 7.07 -19.68 2.56
C ASP A 99 8.33 -19.94 3.42
N ASP A 100 8.18 -20.74 4.47
CA ASP A 100 9.28 -21.11 5.37
C ASP A 100 10.41 -21.90 4.69
N SER A 101 10.15 -22.56 3.57
CA SER A 101 11.15 -23.34 2.81
C SER A 101 12.11 -22.46 2.00
N GLY A 102 11.70 -21.21 1.78
CA GLY A 102 12.51 -20.20 1.11
C GLY A 102 13.48 -19.48 2.04
N HIS A 103 13.89 -18.28 1.64
CA HIS A 103 14.83 -17.47 2.41
C HIS A 103 14.39 -16.00 2.59
N THR A 104 13.19 -15.64 2.19
CA THR A 104 12.66 -14.27 2.27
C THR A 104 12.75 -13.71 3.69
N TRP A 105 12.42 -14.49 4.69
CA TRP A 105 12.47 -14.13 6.11
C TRP A 105 13.88 -13.93 6.69
N HIS A 106 14.94 -14.15 5.90
CA HIS A 106 16.31 -13.81 6.27
C HIS A 106 16.69 -12.36 6.02
N HIS A 107 15.85 -11.61 5.32
CA HIS A 107 16.10 -10.22 4.93
C HIS A 107 15.31 -9.22 5.79
N PRO A 108 15.90 -8.06 6.13
CA PRO A 108 15.18 -7.01 6.83
C PRO A 108 14.13 -6.34 5.94
N ASP A 109 13.12 -5.74 6.55
CA ASP A 109 11.98 -5.08 5.88
C ASP A 109 12.42 -4.15 4.75
N ALA A 110 13.39 -3.28 5.01
CA ALA A 110 13.87 -2.30 4.03
C ALA A 110 14.48 -2.96 2.79
N VAL A 111 15.14 -4.11 2.94
CA VAL A 111 15.72 -4.87 1.82
C VAL A 111 14.62 -5.54 1.04
N LEU A 112 13.64 -6.16 1.70
CA LEU A 112 12.48 -6.77 1.03
C LEU A 112 11.68 -5.74 0.24
N PHE A 113 11.45 -4.59 0.85
CA PHE A 113 10.78 -3.47 0.18
C PHE A 113 11.55 -3.01 -1.05
N GLY A 114 12.87 -2.80 -0.91
CA GLY A 114 13.72 -2.34 -2.00
C GLY A 114 13.79 -3.34 -3.15
N ILE A 115 13.93 -4.64 -2.87
CA ILE A 115 13.90 -5.70 -3.87
C ILE A 115 12.57 -5.70 -4.62
N THR A 116 11.46 -5.57 -3.93
CA THR A 116 10.14 -5.55 -4.56
C THR A 116 9.95 -4.29 -5.42
N LYS A 117 10.38 -3.14 -4.92
CA LYS A 117 10.22 -1.86 -5.61
C LYS A 117 11.12 -1.72 -6.82
N GLU A 118 12.41 -2.11 -6.70
CA GLU A 118 13.45 -1.84 -7.70
C GLU A 118 13.86 -3.09 -8.49
N GLY A 119 13.48 -4.28 -8.05
CA GLY A 119 13.99 -5.55 -8.55
C GLY A 119 15.29 -5.96 -7.89
N LEU A 120 15.84 -7.10 -8.29
CA LEU A 120 17.12 -7.62 -7.81
C LEU A 120 18.29 -6.90 -8.50
N VAL A 121 18.50 -5.64 -8.14
CA VAL A 121 19.57 -4.80 -8.71
C VAL A 121 20.95 -5.35 -8.32
N PRO A 122 21.79 -5.75 -9.31
CA PRO A 122 23.14 -6.26 -9.04
C PRO A 122 24.01 -5.22 -8.32
N GLY A 123 24.75 -5.68 -7.31
CA GLY A 123 25.58 -4.81 -6.48
C GLY A 123 24.84 -4.07 -5.37
N LYS A 124 23.49 -4.07 -5.37
CA LYS A 124 22.65 -3.47 -4.32
C LYS A 124 21.90 -4.53 -3.52
N TYR A 125 21.11 -5.34 -4.20
CA TYR A 125 20.28 -6.41 -3.59
C TYR A 125 20.71 -7.81 -4.00
N ALA A 126 21.58 -7.92 -4.99
CA ALA A 126 22.12 -9.19 -5.48
C ALA A 126 23.60 -9.05 -5.78
N PRO A 127 24.37 -10.14 -5.82
CA PRO A 127 25.77 -10.12 -6.20
C PRO A 127 26.01 -9.47 -7.57
N PRO A 128 27.19 -8.88 -7.83
CA PRO A 128 27.53 -8.37 -9.15
C PRO A 128 27.35 -9.46 -10.23
N GLY A 129 26.74 -9.09 -11.35
CA GLY A 129 26.48 -10.02 -12.46
C GLY A 129 25.30 -10.99 -12.24
N TYR A 130 24.56 -10.87 -11.14
CA TYR A 130 23.35 -11.65 -10.90
C TYR A 130 22.28 -11.31 -11.94
N GLN A 131 21.67 -12.32 -12.52
CA GLN A 131 20.58 -12.17 -13.48
C GLN A 131 19.28 -12.74 -12.91
N SER A 132 18.23 -11.95 -12.93
CA SER A 132 16.91 -12.29 -12.44
C SER A 132 15.84 -11.95 -13.47
N ASP A 133 14.75 -12.72 -13.45
CA ASP A 133 13.52 -12.39 -14.17
C ASP A 133 12.55 -11.58 -13.31
N MET A 134 12.82 -11.36 -12.02
CA MET A 134 12.00 -10.57 -11.13
C MET A 134 12.08 -9.08 -11.52
N PRO A 135 10.99 -8.46 -11.97
CA PRO A 135 10.99 -7.03 -12.27
C PRO A 135 10.94 -6.19 -11.00
N GLY A 136 11.25 -4.90 -11.12
CA GLY A 136 10.89 -3.92 -10.10
C GLY A 136 9.44 -3.46 -10.28
N PHE A 137 8.69 -3.40 -9.19
CA PHE A 137 7.27 -3.06 -9.22
C PHE A 137 6.96 -1.60 -8.89
N GLY A 138 7.96 -0.76 -8.63
CA GLY A 138 7.76 0.63 -8.20
C GLY A 138 7.06 1.55 -9.22
N SER A 139 6.96 1.16 -10.49
CA SER A 139 6.16 1.86 -11.50
C SER A 139 4.72 1.34 -11.62
N VAL A 140 4.39 0.21 -10.95
CA VAL A 140 3.11 -0.49 -11.07
C VAL A 140 2.37 -0.49 -9.74
N LEU A 141 3.10 -0.63 -8.62
CA LEU A 141 2.55 -0.70 -7.27
C LEU A 141 2.94 0.55 -6.47
N SER A 142 2.01 1.04 -5.67
CA SER A 142 2.28 2.04 -4.64
C SER A 142 3.12 1.45 -3.49
N ASP A 143 3.75 2.30 -2.70
CA ASP A 143 4.50 1.87 -1.53
C ASP A 143 3.59 1.13 -0.51
N GLU A 144 2.33 1.54 -0.39
CA GLU A 144 1.33 0.87 0.44
C GLU A 144 1.05 -0.56 -0.04
N GLU A 145 0.88 -0.77 -1.35
CA GLU A 145 0.66 -2.09 -1.94
C GLU A 145 1.89 -2.99 -1.81
N ILE A 146 3.10 -2.43 -1.91
CA ILE A 146 4.35 -3.17 -1.67
C ILE A 146 4.42 -3.61 -0.20
N TRP A 147 4.14 -2.75 0.76
CA TRP A 147 4.10 -3.13 2.17
C TRP A 147 3.00 -4.15 2.46
N ALA A 148 1.85 -4.01 1.82
CA ALA A 148 0.74 -4.95 1.98
C ALA A 148 1.09 -6.35 1.47
N VAL A 149 1.72 -6.49 0.30
CA VAL A 149 2.11 -7.81 -0.21
C VAL A 149 3.20 -8.45 0.65
N LEU A 150 4.14 -7.67 1.18
CA LEU A 150 5.14 -8.16 2.13
C LEU A 150 4.50 -8.62 3.45
N ALA A 151 3.50 -7.89 3.95
CA ALA A 151 2.73 -8.29 5.12
C ALA A 151 1.95 -9.59 4.88
N PHE A 152 1.33 -9.75 3.71
CA PHE A 152 0.65 -10.98 3.32
C PHE A 152 1.62 -12.16 3.30
N ILE A 153 2.78 -12.05 2.64
CA ILE A 153 3.82 -13.08 2.61
C ILE A 153 4.25 -13.44 4.03
N ALA A 154 4.59 -12.43 4.84
CA ALA A 154 5.04 -12.63 6.21
C ALA A 154 3.96 -13.22 7.14
N SER A 155 2.66 -13.04 6.82
CA SER A 155 1.57 -13.64 7.57
C SER A 155 1.52 -15.18 7.42
N ARG A 156 2.13 -15.71 6.36
CA ARG A 156 2.17 -17.15 6.05
C ARG A 156 3.35 -17.88 6.70
N TRP A 157 4.29 -17.15 7.28
CA TRP A 157 5.44 -17.74 7.94
C TRP A 157 5.09 -18.32 9.30
N SER A 158 5.85 -19.33 9.71
CA SER A 158 5.82 -19.83 11.08
C SER A 158 6.24 -18.73 12.07
N GLU A 159 5.89 -18.90 13.33
CA GLU A 159 6.32 -18.00 14.40
C GLU A 159 7.84 -17.84 14.43
N ARG A 160 8.58 -18.95 14.31
CA ARG A 160 10.04 -18.95 14.25
C ARG A 160 10.60 -18.10 13.11
N ALA A 161 10.05 -18.20 11.90
CA ALA A 161 10.48 -17.39 10.76
C ALA A 161 10.17 -15.89 10.97
N ARG A 162 9.01 -15.58 11.52
CA ARG A 162 8.61 -14.21 11.87
C ARG A 162 9.52 -13.57 12.92
N GLU A 163 9.85 -14.30 13.98
CA GLU A 163 10.75 -13.83 15.04
C GLU A 163 12.17 -13.59 14.50
N ARG A 164 12.64 -14.51 13.65
CA ARG A 164 13.95 -14.35 13.00
C ARG A 164 13.99 -13.11 12.11
N GLN A 165 13.00 -12.91 11.28
CA GLN A 165 12.90 -11.76 10.38
C GLN A 165 12.81 -10.44 11.17
N ALA A 166 11.98 -10.38 12.21
CA ALA A 166 11.89 -9.21 13.08
C ALA A 166 13.23 -8.90 13.76
N THR A 167 14.01 -9.91 14.12
CA THR A 167 15.35 -9.72 14.69
C THR A 167 16.32 -9.14 13.66
N VAL A 168 16.31 -9.64 12.45
CA VAL A 168 17.15 -9.15 11.34
C VAL A 168 16.80 -7.70 11.01
N THR A 169 15.50 -7.35 10.98
CA THR A 169 15.05 -5.95 10.77
C THR A 169 15.59 -5.03 11.86
N ARG A 170 15.38 -5.36 13.14
CA ARG A 170 15.91 -4.54 14.25
C ARG A 170 17.44 -4.36 14.21
N GLN A 171 18.18 -5.41 13.86
CA GLN A 171 19.63 -5.32 13.72
C GLN A 171 20.05 -4.39 12.58
N ALA A 172 19.37 -4.46 11.45
CA ALA A 172 19.64 -3.58 10.31
C ALA A 172 19.28 -2.11 10.60
N GLU A 173 18.28 -1.85 11.43
CA GLU A 173 17.90 -0.49 11.86
C GLU A 173 18.91 0.08 12.86
N ALA A 174 19.39 -0.73 13.79
CA ALA A 174 20.38 -0.33 14.78
C ALA A 174 21.78 -0.06 14.20
N GLY A 175 22.10 -0.62 13.03
CA GLY A 175 23.38 -0.44 12.33
C GLY A 175 23.43 0.73 11.34
N ARG A 176 22.34 1.51 11.23
CA ARG A 176 22.24 2.73 10.41
C ARG A 176 22.39 3.97 11.27
#